data_3cdc854ff754daa1929b5ba92fa7dce6
#
_entry.id   3cdc854ff754daa1929b5ba92fa7dce6
#
_cell.length_a   1.000
_cell.length_b   1.000
_cell.length_c   1.000
_cell.angle_alpha   90.00
_cell.angle_beta   90.00
_cell.angle_gamma   90.00
#
_symmetry.space_group_name_H-M   'P 1'
#
loop_
_entity.id
_entity.type
_entity.pdbx_description
1 polymer ?
#
loop_
_entity_poly.entity_id
_entity_poly.type
_entity_poly.pdbx_seq_one_letter_code
_entity_poly.pdbx_strand_id
1 'polypeptide(L)'
;MRLKIQKYLYDIRASIDSIYEYLGDRRVFDVYLANKQLRRSVERELEIIGEAVSRILQLNPDIVIDNAKKIVSLRNRVIHAYDSIDNETVWSIVINHLPKLKEDVDNLLEVFNENNYNKI
;
A
#
# COMPACT_ATOMS: atom_id res chain seq x y z
N MET A 1 18.23 5.29 -9.67
CA MET A 1 16.78 5.20 -9.87
C MET A 1 16.21 3.83 -9.52
N ARG A 2 16.78 2.81 -10.10
CA ARG A 2 16.32 1.43 -9.89
C ARG A 2 16.37 1.00 -8.43
N LEU A 3 17.46 1.29 -7.71
CA LEU A 3 17.58 0.95 -6.30
C LEU A 3 16.54 1.66 -5.44
N LYS A 4 16.21 2.91 -5.78
CA LYS A 4 15.17 3.66 -5.08
C LYS A 4 13.80 3.07 -5.30
N ILE A 5 13.48 2.69 -6.54
CA ILE A 5 12.21 2.05 -6.86
C ILE A 5 12.09 0.74 -6.09
N GLN A 6 13.14 -0.06 -6.10
CA GLN A 6 13.17 -1.34 -5.39
C GLN A 6 12.93 -1.13 -3.89
N LYS A 7 13.58 -0.12 -3.29
CA LYS A 7 13.35 0.23 -1.89
C LYS A 7 11.89 0.56 -1.61
N TYR A 8 11.27 1.39 -2.45
CA TYR A 8 9.86 1.75 -2.27
C TYR A 8 8.93 0.54 -2.43
N LEU A 9 9.26 -0.37 -3.35
CA LEU A 9 8.49 -1.61 -3.49
C LEU A 9 8.56 -2.47 -2.22
N TYR A 10 9.73 -2.59 -1.62
CA TYR A 10 9.88 -3.29 -0.33
C TYR A 10 9.12 -2.58 0.79
N ASP A 11 9.12 -1.25 0.80
CA ASP A 11 8.36 -0.48 1.79
C ASP A 11 6.86 -0.76 1.67
N ILE A 12 6.35 -0.80 0.43
CA ILE A 12 4.94 -1.13 0.20
C ILE A 12 4.62 -2.53 0.69
N ARG A 13 5.45 -3.51 0.36
CA ARG A 13 5.23 -4.90 0.78
C ARG A 13 5.24 -5.02 2.29
N ALA A 14 6.18 -4.36 2.95
CA ALA A 14 6.27 -4.38 4.42
C ALA A 14 5.02 -3.77 5.05
N SER A 15 4.51 -2.66 4.49
CA SER A 15 3.29 -2.02 5.02
C SER A 15 2.05 -2.88 4.79
N ILE A 16 1.93 -3.54 3.65
CA ILE A 16 0.82 -4.47 3.40
C ILE A 16 0.86 -5.62 4.40
N ASP A 17 2.03 -6.20 4.60
CA ASP A 17 2.20 -7.30 5.55
C ASP A 17 1.87 -6.85 6.98
N SER A 18 2.23 -5.63 7.35
CA SER A 18 1.89 -5.05 8.65
C SER A 18 0.38 -4.92 8.83
N ILE A 19 -0.33 -4.45 7.79
CA ILE A 19 -1.79 -4.35 7.85
C ILE A 19 -2.41 -5.72 8.09
N TYR A 20 -1.96 -6.73 7.35
CA TYR A 20 -2.48 -8.09 7.49
C TYR A 20 -2.18 -8.66 8.88
N GLU A 21 -1.02 -8.35 9.42
CA GLU A 21 -0.66 -8.75 10.78
C GLU A 21 -1.56 -8.08 11.82
N TYR A 22 -1.82 -6.78 11.67
CA TYR A 22 -2.70 -6.05 12.59
C TYR A 22 -4.12 -6.61 12.56
N LEU A 23 -4.62 -6.96 11.38
CA LEU A 23 -5.98 -7.48 11.22
C LEU A 23 -6.12 -8.92 11.69
N GLY A 24 -5.04 -9.69 11.61
CA GLY A 24 -5.07 -11.12 11.94
C GLY A 24 -5.96 -11.90 10.96
N ASP A 25 -6.39 -13.08 11.41
CA ASP A 25 -7.21 -13.97 10.58
C ASP A 25 -8.66 -13.51 10.49
N ARG A 26 -9.13 -12.76 11.48
CA ARG A 26 -10.51 -12.27 11.53
C ARG A 26 -10.60 -10.91 10.85
N ARG A 27 -11.15 -10.91 9.65
CA ARG A 27 -11.35 -9.67 8.89
C ARG A 27 -12.80 -9.30 8.93
N VAL A 28 -13.24 -8.78 10.08
CA VAL A 28 -14.61 -8.38 10.34
C VAL A 28 -14.66 -6.86 10.47
N PHE A 29 -15.46 -6.22 9.64
CA PHE A 29 -15.54 -4.76 9.61
C PHE A 29 -15.94 -4.17 10.96
N ASP A 30 -16.90 -4.76 11.65
CA ASP A 30 -17.35 -4.25 12.94
C ASP A 30 -16.23 -4.24 13.99
N VAL A 31 -15.36 -5.24 13.97
CA VAL A 31 -14.19 -5.29 14.85
C VAL A 31 -13.22 -4.17 14.50
N TYR A 32 -12.95 -3.97 13.22
CA TYR A 32 -12.12 -2.89 12.74
C TYR A 32 -12.70 -1.53 13.15
N LEU A 33 -13.99 -1.33 12.90
CA LEU A 33 -14.66 -0.06 13.17
C LEU A 33 -14.62 0.29 14.67
N ALA A 34 -14.76 -0.70 15.53
CA ALA A 34 -14.80 -0.51 16.97
C ALA A 34 -13.41 -0.25 17.59
N ASN A 35 -12.34 -0.53 16.87
CA ASN A 35 -10.98 -0.45 17.43
C ASN A 35 -10.22 0.74 16.84
N LYS A 36 -10.21 1.84 17.58
CA LYS A 36 -9.55 3.08 17.13
C LYS A 36 -8.05 2.90 16.87
N GLN A 37 -7.37 2.15 17.74
CA GLN A 37 -5.93 1.90 17.58
C GLN A 37 -5.67 1.12 16.30
N LEU A 38 -6.48 0.13 16.02
CA LEU A 38 -6.37 -0.64 14.78
C LEU A 38 -6.59 0.25 13.56
N ARG A 39 -7.64 1.07 13.59
CA ARG A 39 -7.91 2.00 12.48
C ARG A 39 -6.73 2.93 12.23
N ARG A 40 -6.18 3.53 13.29
CA ARG A 40 -5.04 4.44 13.16
C ARG A 40 -3.80 3.73 12.61
N SER A 41 -3.55 2.50 13.05
CA SER A 41 -2.42 1.71 12.56
C SER A 41 -2.56 1.39 11.08
N VAL A 42 -3.74 0.97 10.64
CA VAL A 42 -4.01 0.69 9.22
C VAL A 42 -3.89 1.96 8.38
N GLU A 43 -4.46 3.07 8.84
CA GLU A 43 -4.36 4.37 8.14
C GLU A 43 -2.92 4.79 7.97
N ARG A 44 -2.09 4.61 8.99
CA ARG A 44 -0.66 4.93 8.92
C ARG A 44 0.05 4.12 7.84
N GLU A 45 -0.21 2.83 7.78
CA GLU A 45 0.41 2.00 6.74
C GLU A 45 -0.08 2.37 5.34
N LEU A 46 -1.36 2.69 5.20
CA LEU A 46 -1.89 3.15 3.90
C LEU A 46 -1.26 4.47 3.46
N GLU A 47 -0.97 5.35 4.41
CA GLU A 47 -0.24 6.58 4.13
C GLU A 47 1.16 6.28 3.58
N ILE A 48 1.87 5.36 4.19
CA ILE A 48 3.20 4.92 3.74
C ILE A 48 3.11 4.32 2.34
N ILE A 49 2.13 3.45 2.11
CA ILE A 49 1.91 2.82 0.80
C ILE A 49 1.67 3.89 -0.27
N GLY A 50 0.78 4.82 -0.01
CA GLY A 50 0.44 5.88 -0.96
C GLY A 50 1.64 6.77 -1.29
N GLU A 51 2.44 7.10 -0.30
CA GLU A 51 3.67 7.87 -0.49
C GLU A 51 4.65 7.10 -1.38
N ALA A 52 4.86 5.82 -1.10
CA ALA A 52 5.78 5.00 -1.87
C ALA A 52 5.31 4.84 -3.33
N VAL A 53 4.02 4.59 -3.56
CA VAL A 53 3.46 4.51 -4.91
C VAL A 53 3.69 5.82 -5.66
N SER A 54 3.42 6.94 -5.00
CA SER A 54 3.63 8.26 -5.60
C SER A 54 5.09 8.48 -6.02
N ARG A 55 6.02 8.11 -5.16
CA ARG A 55 7.46 8.24 -5.44
C ARG A 55 7.89 7.36 -6.60
N ILE A 56 7.40 6.12 -6.66
CA ILE A 56 7.70 5.20 -7.76
C ILE A 56 7.25 5.81 -9.09
N LEU A 57 6.02 6.33 -9.15
CA LEU A 57 5.48 6.91 -10.37
C LEU A 57 6.20 8.19 -10.79
N GLN A 58 6.74 8.96 -9.84
CA GLN A 58 7.58 10.10 -10.15
C GLN A 58 8.90 9.68 -10.76
N LEU A 59 9.48 8.59 -10.27
CA LEU A 59 10.76 8.08 -10.77
C LEU A 59 10.61 7.36 -12.11
N ASN A 60 9.51 6.64 -12.31
CA ASN A 60 9.24 5.94 -13.56
C ASN A 60 7.72 5.88 -13.82
N PRO A 61 7.19 6.84 -14.60
CA PRO A 61 5.76 6.89 -14.89
C PRO A 61 5.23 5.70 -15.69
N ASP A 62 6.12 4.92 -16.31
CA ASP A 62 5.74 3.78 -17.13
C ASP A 62 5.43 2.53 -16.32
N ILE A 63 5.78 2.52 -15.04
CA ILE A 63 5.45 1.39 -14.16
C ILE A 63 3.94 1.35 -13.95
N VAL A 64 3.36 0.17 -14.18
CA VAL A 64 1.91 -0.05 -14.03
C VAL A 64 1.63 -0.64 -12.65
N ILE A 65 0.89 0.10 -11.85
CA ILE A 65 0.36 -0.36 -10.57
C ILE A 65 -1.15 -0.15 -10.62
N ASP A 66 -1.89 -1.25 -10.52
CA ASP A 66 -3.34 -1.19 -10.58
C ASP A 66 -3.89 -0.35 -9.43
N ASN A 67 -4.89 0.50 -9.73
CA ASN A 67 -5.50 1.40 -8.75
C ASN A 67 -4.53 2.40 -8.11
N ALA A 68 -3.40 2.71 -8.77
CA ALA A 68 -2.40 3.64 -8.22
C ALA A 68 -3.01 4.98 -7.83
N LYS A 69 -3.88 5.53 -8.68
CA LYS A 69 -4.53 6.81 -8.40
C LYS A 69 -5.42 6.76 -7.16
N LYS A 70 -6.14 5.67 -6.97
CA LYS A 70 -6.98 5.48 -5.77
C LYS A 70 -6.14 5.42 -4.51
N ILE A 71 -5.03 4.72 -4.57
CA ILE A 71 -4.12 4.54 -3.43
C ILE A 71 -3.50 5.88 -3.04
N VAL A 72 -3.00 6.64 -4.02
CA VAL A 72 -2.43 7.97 -3.78
C VAL A 72 -3.50 8.93 -3.26
N SER A 73 -4.70 8.89 -3.83
CA SER A 73 -5.82 9.72 -3.39
C SER A 73 -6.21 9.42 -1.94
N LEU A 74 -6.23 8.15 -1.57
CA LEU A 74 -6.53 7.75 -0.20
C LEU A 74 -5.49 8.30 0.77
N ARG A 75 -4.21 8.19 0.43
CA ARG A 75 -3.12 8.77 1.23
C ARG A 75 -3.35 10.26 1.47
N ASN A 76 -3.71 11.00 0.42
CA ASN A 76 -3.97 12.42 0.54
C ASN A 76 -5.18 12.72 1.45
N ARG A 77 -6.20 11.89 1.38
CA ARG A 77 -7.38 12.02 2.26
C ARG A 77 -7.03 11.74 3.71
N VAL A 78 -6.20 10.74 3.96
CA VAL A 78 -5.74 10.42 5.32
C VAL A 78 -4.98 11.59 5.93
N ILE A 79 -4.11 12.24 5.14
CA ILE A 79 -3.30 13.35 5.61
C ILE A 79 -4.14 14.61 5.86
N HIS A 80 -5.10 14.90 5.00
CA HIS A 80 -5.79 16.19 4.98
C HIS A 80 -7.19 16.18 5.56
N ALA A 81 -7.79 15.03 5.80
CA ALA A 81 -9.18 14.94 6.22
C ALA A 81 -9.29 14.55 7.69
N TYR A 82 -9.37 15.55 8.53
CA TYR A 82 -9.49 15.32 9.97
C TYR A 82 -10.82 14.66 10.34
N ASP A 83 -11.87 14.88 9.55
CA ASP A 83 -13.22 14.49 9.94
C ASP A 83 -13.93 13.55 8.97
N SER A 84 -13.30 13.21 7.84
CA SER A 84 -14.05 12.56 6.78
C SER A 84 -13.37 11.34 6.18
N ILE A 85 -12.54 10.65 6.95
CA ILE A 85 -12.06 9.35 6.49
C ILE A 85 -13.24 8.40 6.61
N ASP A 86 -13.73 7.99 5.46
CA ASP A 86 -14.78 7.00 5.40
C ASP A 86 -14.17 5.62 5.70
N ASN A 87 -14.46 5.10 6.88
CA ASN A 87 -13.94 3.81 7.30
C ASN A 87 -14.36 2.67 6.38
N GLU A 88 -15.52 2.79 5.76
CA GLU A 88 -15.98 1.80 4.77
C GLU A 88 -15.11 1.82 3.52
N THR A 89 -14.71 3.01 3.06
CA THR A 89 -13.80 3.14 1.92
C THR A 89 -12.44 2.57 2.24
N VAL A 90 -11.87 2.88 3.41
CA VAL A 90 -10.60 2.33 3.84
C VAL A 90 -10.67 0.81 3.89
N TRP A 91 -11.70 0.27 4.51
CA TRP A 91 -11.91 -1.18 4.62
C TRP A 91 -12.02 -1.84 3.24
N SER A 92 -12.79 -1.21 2.34
CA SER A 92 -12.94 -1.72 0.97
C SER A 92 -11.58 -1.80 0.26
N ILE A 93 -10.73 -0.81 0.43
CA ILE A 93 -9.39 -0.82 -0.18
C ILE A 93 -8.54 -1.93 0.41
N VAL A 94 -8.56 -2.09 1.73
CA VAL A 94 -7.80 -3.14 2.41
C VAL A 94 -8.22 -4.53 1.92
N ILE A 95 -9.51 -4.77 1.81
CA ILE A 95 -10.02 -6.10 1.46
C ILE A 95 -9.93 -6.37 -0.04
N ASN A 96 -10.25 -5.37 -0.88
CA ASN A 96 -10.43 -5.57 -2.32
C ASN A 96 -9.22 -5.15 -3.17
N HIS A 97 -8.40 -4.21 -2.70
CA HIS A 97 -7.32 -3.66 -3.52
C HIS A 97 -5.92 -4.05 -3.06
N LEU A 98 -5.70 -4.22 -1.75
CA LEU A 98 -4.37 -4.60 -1.26
C LEU A 98 -3.89 -5.96 -1.79
N PRO A 99 -4.75 -6.99 -1.95
CA PRO A 99 -4.27 -8.25 -2.51
C PRO A 99 -3.70 -8.09 -3.90
N LYS A 100 -4.34 -7.29 -4.76
CA LYS A 100 -3.85 -7.02 -6.10
C LYS A 100 -2.58 -6.18 -6.07
N LEU A 101 -2.51 -5.19 -5.18
CA LEU A 101 -1.31 -4.39 -5.01
C LEU A 101 -0.13 -5.25 -4.59
N LYS A 102 -0.34 -6.16 -3.66
CA LYS A 102 0.71 -7.09 -3.23
C LYS A 102 1.22 -7.93 -4.40
N GLU A 103 0.31 -8.44 -5.20
CA GLU A 103 0.66 -9.21 -6.40
C GLU A 103 1.50 -8.36 -7.35
N ASP A 104 1.07 -7.13 -7.65
CA ASP A 104 1.80 -6.23 -8.53
C ASP A 104 3.21 -5.92 -7.99
N VAL A 105 3.32 -5.66 -6.69
CA VAL A 105 4.59 -5.37 -6.03
C VAL A 105 5.52 -6.57 -6.08
N ASP A 106 5.01 -7.76 -5.78
CA ASP A 106 5.81 -8.99 -5.81
C ASP A 106 6.33 -9.26 -7.23
N ASN A 107 5.48 -9.07 -8.25
CA ASN A 107 5.88 -9.26 -9.64
C ASN A 107 6.95 -8.24 -10.06
N LEU A 108 6.81 -6.98 -9.66
CA LEU A 108 7.79 -5.94 -9.96
C LEU A 108 9.12 -6.22 -9.26
N LEU A 109 9.09 -6.67 -8.01
CA LEU A 109 10.31 -7.03 -7.28
C LEU A 109 11.03 -8.19 -7.95
N GLU A 110 10.30 -9.17 -8.45
CA GLU A 110 10.87 -10.28 -9.19
C GLU A 110 11.62 -9.78 -10.42
N VAL A 111 11.00 -8.91 -11.21
CA VAL A 111 11.60 -8.33 -12.40
C VAL A 111 12.87 -7.55 -12.04
N PHE A 112 12.83 -6.71 -11.01
CA PHE A 112 13.98 -5.93 -10.59
C PHE A 112 15.12 -6.81 -10.08
N ASN A 113 14.80 -7.84 -9.30
CA ASN A 113 15.80 -8.78 -8.77
C ASN A 113 16.43 -9.59 -9.88
N GLU A 114 15.62 -10.08 -10.82
CA GLU A 114 16.09 -10.83 -11.98
C GLU A 114 17.05 -10.01 -12.82
N ASN A 115 16.70 -8.76 -13.12
CA ASN A 115 17.54 -7.85 -13.88
C ASN A 115 18.87 -7.56 -13.16
N ASN A 116 18.85 -7.46 -11.83
CA ASN A 116 20.08 -7.30 -11.05
C ASN A 116 20.96 -8.53 -11.15
N TYR A 117 20.36 -9.71 -11.06
CA TYR A 117 21.09 -10.97 -11.18
C TYR A 117 21.72 -11.11 -12.55
N ASN A 118 20.97 -10.79 -13.61
CA ASN A 118 21.45 -10.95 -14.98
C ASN A 118 22.54 -9.95 -15.38
N LYS A 119 22.79 -8.93 -14.56
CA LYS A 119 23.86 -7.95 -14.81
C LYS A 119 25.18 -8.32 -14.19
N ILE A 120 25.19 -9.35 -13.41
CA ILE A 120 26.42 -9.88 -12.84
C ILE A 120 27.08 -10.81 -13.85
#